data_d97f4a48d7b5dc3f441f74549a243dcf
#
_entry.id   d97f4a48d7b5dc3f441f74549a243dcf
#
_cell.length_a   1.000
_cell.length_b   1.000
_cell.length_c   1.000
_cell.angle_alpha   90.00
_cell.angle_beta   90.00
_cell.angle_gamma   90.00
#
_symmetry.space_group_name_H-M   'P 1'
#
loop_
_entity.id
_entity.type
_entity.pdbx_description
1 polymer ?
#
loop_
_entity_poly.entity_id
_entity_poly.type
_entity_poly.pdbx_seq_one_letter_code
_entity_poly.pdbx_strand_id
1 'polypeptide(L)'
;MATAAESLLPLLFGDRPLDAWPPAAEPGATAEELPWSAFLQARQHLADGDQDLAIRAWASVSAIGAWESRHTLQAWHFLREVGVRPDESIAHQVLGVVAEVAVGDGHDALAAYAIGGVRYLNHAGPVVVVEDGPPQIQELGTRFLDVAQAVAAQLGAWTEPRLPVLPVGHSRFTMLTPSGPHVGQGPDEVLRSDAMAAPLFDAATRLLVAVYELSPRP
;
A
#
# COMPACT_ATOMS: atom_id res chain seq x y z
N MET A 1 8.59 -9.05 21.50
CA MET A 1 8.18 -7.68 21.06
C MET A 1 8.12 -7.71 19.54
N ALA A 2 7.10 -7.13 18.93
CA ALA A 2 7.04 -7.02 17.49
C ALA A 2 8.26 -6.22 16.96
N THR A 3 8.80 -6.64 15.83
CA THR A 3 9.88 -5.90 15.14
C THR A 3 9.34 -4.58 14.56
N ALA A 4 10.23 -3.66 14.20
CA ALA A 4 9.84 -2.42 13.51
C ALA A 4 9.11 -2.74 12.19
N ALA A 5 9.59 -3.74 11.43
CA ALA A 5 8.96 -4.18 10.20
C ALA A 5 7.54 -4.70 10.43
N GLU A 6 7.31 -5.55 11.43
CA GLU A 6 5.97 -6.07 11.77
C GLU A 6 4.99 -4.95 12.18
N SER A 7 5.49 -3.92 12.86
CA SER A 7 4.67 -2.76 13.26
C SER A 7 4.31 -1.86 12.07
N LEU A 8 5.18 -1.75 11.07
CA LEU A 8 5.02 -0.87 9.91
C LEU A 8 4.32 -1.55 8.74
N LEU A 9 4.37 -2.88 8.63
CA LEU A 9 3.75 -3.62 7.53
C LEU A 9 2.28 -3.26 7.30
N PRO A 10 1.42 -3.17 8.34
CA PRO A 10 0.03 -2.79 8.14
C PRO A 10 -0.18 -1.38 7.58
N LEU A 11 0.81 -0.49 7.68
CA LEU A 11 0.73 0.88 7.16
C LEU A 11 0.97 0.95 5.64
N LEU A 12 1.43 -0.14 5.01
CA LEU A 12 1.70 -0.15 3.58
C LEU A 12 0.43 -0.19 2.72
N PHE A 13 -0.70 -0.64 3.27
CA PHE A 13 -1.86 -1.02 2.45
C PHE A 13 -2.96 0.04 2.37
N GLY A 14 -2.92 1.08 3.23
CA GLY A 14 -3.96 2.11 3.27
C GLY A 14 -5.35 1.54 3.62
N ASP A 15 -5.39 0.58 4.56
CA ASP A 15 -6.60 -0.14 4.98
C ASP A 15 -6.66 -0.30 6.52
N ARG A 16 -6.11 0.66 7.25
CA ARG A 16 -6.16 0.65 8.71
C ARG A 16 -7.59 0.86 9.20
N PRO A 17 -7.98 0.19 10.28
CA PRO A 17 -9.28 0.45 10.90
C PRO A 17 -9.36 1.89 11.45
N LEU A 18 -10.57 2.41 11.56
CA LEU A 18 -10.84 3.80 11.90
C LEU A 18 -10.21 4.26 13.22
N ASP A 19 -10.21 3.40 14.23
CA ASP A 19 -9.61 3.67 15.55
C ASP A 19 -8.08 3.69 15.53
N ALA A 20 -7.46 3.05 14.54
CA ALA A 20 -6.02 2.97 14.36
C ALA A 20 -5.47 3.97 13.31
N TRP A 21 -6.30 4.86 12.76
CA TRP A 21 -5.89 5.86 11.78
C TRP A 21 -6.46 7.26 12.10
N PRO A 22 -5.65 8.35 12.07
CA PRO A 22 -4.18 8.33 11.84
C PRO A 22 -3.44 7.71 13.01
N PRO A 23 -2.23 7.13 12.77
CA PRO A 23 -1.40 6.61 13.85
C PRO A 23 -0.88 7.75 14.72
N ALA A 24 -0.85 7.54 16.04
CA ALA A 24 -0.49 8.58 17.02
C ALA A 24 0.95 9.12 16.89
N ALA A 25 1.82 8.40 16.19
CA ALA A 25 3.24 8.71 16.05
C ALA A 25 3.67 9.10 14.62
N GLU A 26 2.73 9.41 13.72
CA GLU A 26 3.11 9.80 12.36
C GLU A 26 3.70 11.21 12.38
N PRO A 27 4.95 11.41 11.89
CA PRO A 27 5.54 12.74 11.80
C PRO A 27 4.69 13.63 10.88
N GLY A 28 4.32 14.83 11.34
CA GLY A 28 3.48 15.76 10.59
C GLY A 28 1.96 15.54 10.72
N ALA A 29 1.50 14.54 11.48
CA ALA A 29 0.08 14.38 11.81
C ALA A 29 -0.39 15.46 12.77
N THR A 30 -0.49 16.70 12.30
CA THR A 30 -1.10 17.78 13.06
C THR A 30 -2.61 17.78 12.84
N ALA A 31 -3.37 18.02 13.91
CA ALA A 31 -4.84 18.11 13.83
C ALA A 31 -5.33 19.26 12.93
N GLU A 32 -4.45 20.12 12.47
CA GLU A 32 -4.76 21.37 11.78
C GLU A 32 -4.55 21.30 10.27
N GLU A 33 -3.74 20.35 9.76
CA GLU A 33 -3.36 20.28 8.35
C GLU A 33 -3.92 19.03 7.64
N LEU A 34 -4.32 19.20 6.38
CA LEU A 34 -4.62 18.07 5.50
C LEU A 34 -3.35 17.26 5.21
N PRO A 35 -3.49 15.94 5.02
CA PRO A 35 -4.72 15.14 5.04
C PRO A 35 -5.20 14.75 6.45
N TRP A 36 -4.41 14.97 7.49
CA TRP A 36 -4.63 14.47 8.84
C TRP A 36 -5.88 15.05 9.50
N SER A 37 -6.10 16.35 9.34
CA SER A 37 -7.30 17.01 9.87
C SER A 37 -8.59 16.41 9.34
N ALA A 38 -8.63 16.01 8.06
CA ALA A 38 -9.80 15.38 7.46
C ALA A 38 -10.12 14.02 8.10
N PHE A 39 -9.11 13.19 8.37
CA PHE A 39 -9.32 11.90 9.06
C PHE A 39 -9.79 12.08 10.50
N LEU A 40 -9.22 13.04 11.23
CA LEU A 40 -9.64 13.35 12.61
C LEU A 40 -11.06 13.91 12.66
N GLN A 41 -11.40 14.84 11.76
CA GLN A 41 -12.75 15.39 11.63
C GLN A 41 -13.77 14.31 11.27
N ALA A 42 -13.46 13.43 10.31
CA ALA A 42 -14.34 12.33 9.95
C ALA A 42 -14.64 11.40 11.13
N ARG A 43 -13.62 11.09 11.94
CA ARG A 43 -13.80 10.29 13.16
C ARG A 43 -14.73 10.98 14.17
N GLN A 44 -14.57 12.30 14.36
CA GLN A 44 -15.44 13.07 15.24
C GLN A 44 -16.87 13.08 14.70
N HIS A 45 -17.07 13.35 13.42
CA HIS A 45 -18.39 13.35 12.79
C HIS A 45 -19.14 12.02 12.96
N LEU A 46 -18.41 10.89 12.80
CA LEU A 46 -19.01 9.58 13.07
C LEU A 46 -19.41 9.39 14.55
N ALA A 47 -18.59 9.88 15.48
CA ALA A 47 -18.89 9.83 16.91
C ALA A 47 -20.14 10.67 17.26
N ASP A 48 -20.36 11.76 16.52
CA ASP A 48 -21.53 12.65 16.65
C ASP A 48 -22.76 12.15 15.87
N GLY A 49 -22.62 11.05 15.09
CA GLY A 49 -23.70 10.49 14.27
C GLY A 49 -23.87 11.12 12.89
N ASP A 50 -22.95 12.01 12.47
CA ASP A 50 -22.99 12.77 11.23
C ASP A 50 -22.21 12.07 10.09
N GLN A 51 -22.71 10.93 9.61
CA GLN A 51 -22.05 10.14 8.56
C GLN A 51 -21.81 10.96 7.28
N ASP A 52 -22.71 11.85 6.89
CA ASP A 52 -22.55 12.67 5.68
C ASP A 52 -21.37 13.64 5.79
N LEU A 53 -21.10 14.18 6.97
CA LEU A 53 -19.93 15.02 7.22
C LEU A 53 -18.64 14.21 7.18
N ALA A 54 -18.65 13.00 7.74
CA ALA A 54 -17.52 12.09 7.67
C ALA A 54 -17.17 11.71 6.22
N ILE A 55 -18.18 11.39 5.40
CA ILE A 55 -17.99 11.11 3.96
C ILE A 55 -17.36 12.30 3.25
N ARG A 56 -17.83 13.54 3.49
CA ARG A 56 -17.24 14.74 2.89
C ARG A 56 -15.77 14.95 3.31
N ALA A 57 -15.46 14.70 4.56
CA ALA A 57 -14.08 14.81 5.06
C ALA A 57 -13.16 13.80 4.37
N TRP A 58 -13.52 12.52 4.27
CA TRP A 58 -12.73 11.54 3.51
C TRP A 58 -12.67 11.84 2.02
N ALA A 59 -13.77 12.31 1.42
CA ALA A 59 -13.78 12.69 0.01
C ALA A 59 -12.77 13.79 -0.32
N SER A 60 -12.47 14.70 0.62
CA SER A 60 -11.44 15.73 0.43
C SER A 60 -10.03 15.17 0.29
N VAL A 61 -9.77 13.94 0.75
CA VAL A 61 -8.48 13.25 0.68
C VAL A 61 -8.47 12.16 -0.39
N SER A 62 -9.61 11.81 -0.96
CA SER A 62 -9.74 10.72 -1.94
C SER A 62 -9.28 11.08 -3.35
N ALA A 63 -8.99 12.37 -3.64
CA ALA A 63 -8.56 12.83 -4.96
C ALA A 63 -7.17 12.28 -5.30
N ILE A 64 -7.08 11.54 -6.41
CA ILE A 64 -5.82 10.96 -6.90
C ILE A 64 -4.88 12.08 -7.35
N GLY A 65 -3.63 11.99 -6.94
CA GLY A 65 -2.59 12.96 -7.30
C GLY A 65 -2.46 14.14 -6.34
N ALA A 66 -3.40 14.32 -5.41
CA ALA A 66 -3.36 15.44 -4.46
C ALA A 66 -2.55 15.11 -3.18
N TRP A 67 -2.51 13.85 -2.78
CA TRP A 67 -1.90 13.39 -1.54
C TRP A 67 -1.03 12.15 -1.79
N GLU A 68 -0.20 11.80 -0.80
CA GLU A 68 0.48 10.51 -0.80
C GLU A 68 -0.54 9.37 -1.02
N SER A 69 -0.17 8.42 -1.88
CA SER A 69 -1.09 7.35 -2.30
C SER A 69 -1.71 6.57 -1.15
N ARG A 70 -0.98 6.36 -0.05
CA ARG A 70 -1.49 5.65 1.14
C ARG A 70 -2.64 6.41 1.80
N HIS A 71 -2.59 7.75 1.84
CA HIS A 71 -3.68 8.57 2.38
C HIS A 71 -4.92 8.50 1.51
N THR A 72 -4.74 8.61 0.18
CA THR A 72 -5.82 8.46 -0.79
C THR A 72 -6.47 7.07 -0.69
N LEU A 73 -5.67 6.01 -0.59
CA LEU A 73 -6.15 4.63 -0.41
C LEU A 73 -6.90 4.45 0.92
N GLN A 74 -6.39 5.03 2.01
CA GLN A 74 -7.04 4.99 3.32
C GLN A 74 -8.39 5.73 3.31
N ALA A 75 -8.48 6.87 2.63
CA ALA A 75 -9.75 7.59 2.46
C ALA A 75 -10.75 6.73 1.68
N TRP A 76 -10.32 6.09 0.58
CA TRP A 76 -11.15 5.16 -0.18
C TRP A 76 -11.54 3.92 0.61
N HIS A 77 -10.68 3.42 1.50
CA HIS A 77 -11.03 2.32 2.41
C HIS A 77 -12.24 2.69 3.26
N PHE A 78 -12.22 3.83 3.96
CA PHE A 78 -13.34 4.28 4.79
C PHE A 78 -14.60 4.61 3.98
N LEU A 79 -14.45 5.23 2.81
CA LEU A 79 -15.58 5.51 1.92
C LEU A 79 -16.29 4.21 1.49
N ARG A 80 -15.52 3.16 1.16
CA ARG A 80 -16.10 1.85 0.81
C ARG A 80 -16.82 1.19 1.99
N GLU A 81 -16.31 1.31 3.21
CA GLU A 81 -16.96 0.76 4.41
C GLU A 81 -18.34 1.37 4.65
N VAL A 82 -18.54 2.63 4.28
CA VAL A 82 -19.86 3.31 4.36
C VAL A 82 -20.65 3.25 3.05
N GLY A 83 -20.26 2.40 2.11
CA GLY A 83 -21.00 2.11 0.87
C GLY A 83 -20.74 3.06 -0.30
N VAL A 84 -19.84 4.04 -0.16
CA VAL A 84 -19.43 4.92 -1.27
C VAL A 84 -18.46 4.16 -2.18
N ARG A 85 -18.66 4.23 -3.50
CA ARG A 85 -17.81 3.57 -4.50
C ARG A 85 -17.08 4.61 -5.35
N PRO A 86 -15.84 4.33 -5.77
CA PRO A 86 -15.15 5.19 -6.72
C PRO A 86 -15.83 5.13 -8.10
N ASP A 87 -15.66 6.20 -8.87
CA ASP A 87 -16.04 6.22 -10.28
C ASP A 87 -15.25 5.16 -11.07
N GLU A 88 -15.86 4.53 -12.09
CA GLU A 88 -15.22 3.50 -12.90
C GLU A 88 -13.91 3.96 -13.55
N SER A 89 -13.78 5.23 -13.87
CA SER A 89 -12.58 5.82 -14.47
C SER A 89 -11.35 5.75 -13.57
N ILE A 90 -11.54 5.69 -12.24
CA ILE A 90 -10.46 5.64 -11.24
C ILE A 90 -10.47 4.35 -10.41
N ALA A 91 -11.57 3.59 -10.45
CA ALA A 91 -11.79 2.44 -9.58
C ALA A 91 -10.64 1.43 -9.59
N HIS A 92 -10.07 1.17 -10.76
CA HIS A 92 -9.01 0.19 -10.99
C HIS A 92 -7.62 0.82 -11.20
N GLN A 93 -7.47 2.12 -10.96
CA GLN A 93 -6.16 2.76 -11.06
C GLN A 93 -5.26 2.30 -9.90
N VAL A 94 -4.13 1.69 -10.22
CA VAL A 94 -3.15 1.25 -9.21
C VAL A 94 -2.41 2.47 -8.64
N LEU A 95 -2.62 2.72 -7.36
CA LEU A 95 -1.96 3.80 -6.60
C LEU A 95 -0.76 3.29 -5.80
N GLY A 96 -0.67 1.99 -5.61
CA GLY A 96 0.45 1.35 -4.95
C GLY A 96 0.48 -0.15 -5.24
N VAL A 97 1.64 -0.75 -5.06
CA VAL A 97 1.83 -2.20 -5.14
C VAL A 97 2.73 -2.64 -4.01
N VAL A 98 2.34 -3.72 -3.34
CA VAL A 98 3.12 -4.35 -2.26
C VAL A 98 3.46 -5.77 -2.66
N ALA A 99 4.75 -6.09 -2.70
CA ALA A 99 5.26 -7.45 -2.82
C ALA A 99 5.69 -7.93 -1.43
N GLU A 100 5.15 -9.05 -0.99
CA GLU A 100 5.54 -9.76 0.25
C GLU A 100 6.18 -11.09 -0.13
N VAL A 101 7.33 -11.40 0.48
CA VAL A 101 8.07 -12.64 0.25
C VAL A 101 8.37 -13.31 1.58
N ALA A 102 8.03 -14.57 1.74
CA ALA A 102 8.37 -15.32 2.93
C ALA A 102 9.85 -15.70 2.94
N VAL A 103 10.58 -15.27 3.98
CA VAL A 103 12.03 -15.47 4.14
C VAL A 103 12.30 -16.06 5.53
N GLY A 104 12.75 -17.31 5.59
CA GLY A 104 13.01 -17.98 6.86
C GLY A 104 11.75 -18.08 7.72
N ASP A 105 11.78 -17.51 8.91
CA ASP A 105 10.67 -17.42 9.87
C ASP A 105 9.90 -16.09 9.83
N GLY A 106 10.28 -15.16 8.92
CA GLY A 106 9.65 -13.88 8.70
C GLY A 106 9.24 -13.65 7.25
N HIS A 107 8.92 -12.42 6.92
CA HIS A 107 8.70 -12.02 5.53
C HIS A 107 9.16 -10.58 5.29
N ASP A 108 9.69 -10.36 4.11
CA ASP A 108 10.07 -9.05 3.62
C ASP A 108 8.92 -8.44 2.83
N ALA A 109 8.79 -7.12 2.87
CA ALA A 109 7.82 -6.40 2.08
C ALA A 109 8.47 -5.24 1.33
N LEU A 110 8.21 -5.17 0.02
CA LEU A 110 8.59 -4.07 -0.85
C LEU A 110 7.33 -3.38 -1.37
N ALA A 111 7.20 -2.08 -1.13
CA ALA A 111 6.09 -1.29 -1.64
C ALA A 111 6.57 -0.17 -2.55
N ALA A 112 5.83 0.08 -3.65
CA ALA A 112 6.00 1.26 -4.49
C ALA A 112 4.65 1.97 -4.64
N TYR A 113 4.67 3.30 -4.64
CA TYR A 113 3.48 4.15 -4.72
C TYR A 113 3.59 5.15 -5.85
N ALA A 114 2.46 5.51 -6.44
CA ALA A 114 2.40 6.55 -7.47
C ALA A 114 2.84 7.92 -6.92
N ILE A 115 2.50 8.19 -5.66
CA ILE A 115 3.01 9.32 -4.86
C ILE A 115 3.39 8.76 -3.49
N GLY A 116 4.62 9.05 -3.02
CA GLY A 116 5.12 8.60 -1.72
C GLY A 116 6.27 7.60 -1.82
N GLY A 117 6.82 7.38 -3.02
CA GLY A 117 8.08 6.68 -3.24
C GLY A 117 8.03 5.18 -2.98
N VAL A 118 9.13 4.65 -2.46
CA VAL A 118 9.36 3.21 -2.25
C VAL A 118 9.65 2.94 -0.77
N ARG A 119 9.14 1.83 -0.26
CA ARG A 119 9.42 1.35 1.10
C ARG A 119 9.83 -0.12 1.06
N TYR A 120 10.88 -0.45 1.79
CA TYR A 120 11.31 -1.83 1.99
C TYR A 120 11.39 -2.13 3.49
N LEU A 121 10.67 -3.15 3.90
CA LEU A 121 10.65 -3.67 5.26
C LEU A 121 11.34 -5.02 5.27
N ASN A 122 12.50 -5.11 5.90
CA ASN A 122 13.20 -6.36 6.09
C ASN A 122 12.81 -6.98 7.44
N HIS A 123 12.42 -8.24 7.46
CA HIS A 123 12.01 -8.94 8.67
C HIS A 123 13.11 -8.97 9.76
N ALA A 124 14.38 -8.94 9.38
CA ALA A 124 15.53 -8.97 10.30
C ALA A 124 15.89 -7.58 10.87
N GLY A 125 15.20 -6.50 10.48
CA GLY A 125 15.31 -5.21 11.15
C GLY A 125 15.36 -3.95 10.29
N PRO A 126 16.15 -3.82 9.21
CA PRO A 126 16.22 -2.58 8.47
C PRO A 126 14.90 -2.20 7.78
N VAL A 127 14.54 -0.93 7.93
CA VAL A 127 13.45 -0.30 7.18
C VAL A 127 14.07 0.76 6.29
N VAL A 128 13.76 0.72 5.00
CA VAL A 128 14.24 1.70 4.00
C VAL A 128 13.04 2.45 3.44
N VAL A 129 13.07 3.77 3.54
CA VAL A 129 12.07 4.67 2.95
C VAL A 129 12.79 5.59 1.98
N VAL A 130 12.32 5.59 0.72
CA VAL A 130 12.89 6.41 -0.37
C VAL A 130 11.75 7.21 -0.97
N GLU A 131 11.57 8.46 -0.53
CA GLU A 131 10.52 9.34 -1.04
C GLU A 131 10.97 10.10 -2.29
N ASP A 132 12.08 10.85 -2.18
CA ASP A 132 12.70 11.60 -3.28
C ASP A 132 14.00 10.92 -3.71
N GLY A 133 13.90 9.65 -4.11
CA GLY A 133 15.05 8.83 -4.45
C GLY A 133 15.72 9.19 -5.78
N PRO A 134 16.90 8.59 -6.05
CA PRO A 134 17.56 8.73 -7.34
C PRO A 134 16.62 8.39 -8.51
N PRO A 135 16.81 8.99 -9.70
CA PRO A 135 15.97 8.74 -10.88
C PRO A 135 15.79 7.25 -11.21
N GLN A 136 16.83 6.44 -10.99
CA GLN A 136 16.76 4.99 -11.19
C GLN A 136 15.72 4.30 -10.30
N ILE A 137 15.59 4.70 -9.03
CA ILE A 137 14.58 4.14 -8.11
C ILE A 137 13.18 4.56 -8.54
N GLN A 138 13.03 5.83 -8.94
CA GLN A 138 11.75 6.34 -9.44
C GLN A 138 11.30 5.59 -10.70
N GLU A 139 12.21 5.37 -11.66
CA GLU A 139 11.94 4.63 -12.88
C GLU A 139 11.55 3.17 -12.61
N LEU A 140 12.30 2.48 -11.73
CA LEU A 140 12.00 1.10 -11.35
C LEU A 140 10.68 1.00 -10.57
N GLY A 141 10.37 1.96 -9.69
CA GLY A 141 9.10 2.05 -8.99
C GLY A 141 7.93 2.26 -9.96
N THR A 142 8.06 3.18 -10.91
CA THR A 142 7.07 3.40 -11.97
C THR A 142 6.87 2.13 -12.79
N ARG A 143 7.95 1.47 -13.19
CA ARG A 143 7.88 0.19 -13.94
C ARG A 143 7.12 -0.88 -13.17
N PHE A 144 7.32 -0.97 -11.85
CA PHE A 144 6.62 -1.94 -11.00
C PHE A 144 5.12 -1.62 -10.93
N LEU A 145 4.73 -0.34 -10.84
CA LEU A 145 3.34 0.11 -10.88
C LEU A 145 2.68 -0.16 -12.25
N ASP A 146 3.38 0.06 -13.36
CA ASP A 146 2.86 -0.20 -14.72
C ASP A 146 2.52 -1.68 -14.90
N VAL A 147 3.41 -2.56 -14.46
CA VAL A 147 3.17 -4.01 -14.51
C VAL A 147 2.01 -4.39 -13.59
N ALA A 148 1.97 -3.82 -12.38
CA ALA A 148 0.89 -4.03 -11.42
C ALA A 148 -0.48 -3.58 -11.98
N GLN A 149 -0.53 -2.46 -12.73
CA GLN A 149 -1.73 -1.98 -13.40
C GLN A 149 -2.26 -2.99 -14.44
N ALA A 150 -1.36 -3.57 -15.23
CA ALA A 150 -1.74 -4.56 -16.23
C ALA A 150 -2.32 -5.84 -15.60
N VAL A 151 -1.82 -6.24 -14.43
CA VAL A 151 -2.32 -7.40 -13.67
C VAL A 151 -3.65 -7.08 -12.98
N ALA A 152 -3.75 -5.92 -12.30
CA ALA A 152 -4.97 -5.51 -11.61
C ALA A 152 -6.18 -5.41 -12.56
N ALA A 153 -5.95 -5.00 -13.81
CA ALA A 153 -7.00 -4.95 -14.84
C ALA A 153 -7.61 -6.32 -15.19
N GLN A 154 -6.94 -7.41 -14.83
CA GLN A 154 -7.40 -8.79 -15.11
C GLN A 154 -7.92 -9.51 -13.87
N LEU A 155 -7.67 -8.98 -12.68
CA LEU A 155 -8.11 -9.54 -11.42
C LEU A 155 -9.29 -8.74 -10.87
N GLY A 156 -10.24 -9.42 -10.24
CA GLY A 156 -11.26 -8.77 -9.43
C GLY A 156 -10.68 -8.19 -8.13
N ALA A 157 -11.36 -7.18 -7.57
CA ALA A 157 -11.00 -6.70 -6.24
C ALA A 157 -11.19 -7.79 -5.19
N TRP A 158 -10.24 -7.90 -4.27
CA TRP A 158 -10.29 -8.84 -3.16
C TRP A 158 -11.24 -8.32 -2.08
N THR A 159 -12.23 -9.11 -1.70
CA THR A 159 -13.28 -8.73 -0.74
C THR A 159 -13.15 -9.43 0.61
N GLU A 160 -12.28 -10.42 0.71
CA GLU A 160 -12.05 -11.17 1.94
C GLU A 160 -11.06 -10.45 2.86
N PRO A 161 -11.01 -10.82 4.15
CA PRO A 161 -9.98 -10.32 5.05
C PRO A 161 -8.58 -10.53 4.50
N ARG A 162 -7.62 -9.72 4.96
CA ARG A 162 -6.22 -9.88 4.57
C ARG A 162 -5.75 -11.32 4.86
N LEU A 163 -5.12 -11.92 3.87
CA LEU A 163 -4.61 -13.28 3.95
C LEU A 163 -3.55 -13.42 5.06
N PRO A 164 -3.46 -14.58 5.71
CA PRO A 164 -2.48 -14.81 6.76
C PRO A 164 -1.04 -14.76 6.26
N VAL A 165 -0.10 -14.90 7.18
CA VAL A 165 1.34 -14.97 6.89
C VAL A 165 1.61 -16.01 5.80
N LEU A 166 2.47 -15.64 4.85
CA LEU A 166 2.85 -16.49 3.73
C LEU A 166 3.67 -17.70 4.20
N PRO A 167 3.41 -18.88 3.64
CA PRO A 167 4.32 -20.03 3.81
C PRO A 167 5.69 -19.73 3.17
N VAL A 168 6.75 -20.33 3.70
CA VAL A 168 8.10 -20.25 3.12
C VAL A 168 8.08 -20.66 1.64
N GLY A 169 8.79 -19.94 0.79
CA GLY A 169 8.82 -20.15 -0.68
C GLY A 169 7.57 -19.66 -1.39
N HIS A 170 6.78 -18.80 -0.75
CA HIS A 170 5.62 -18.13 -1.36
C HIS A 170 5.82 -16.63 -1.39
N SER A 171 5.23 -16.02 -2.41
CA SER A 171 5.12 -14.57 -2.55
C SER A 171 3.67 -14.14 -2.76
N ARG A 172 3.38 -12.89 -2.39
CA ARG A 172 2.11 -12.20 -2.59
C ARG A 172 2.36 -10.85 -3.22
N PHE A 173 1.56 -10.53 -4.23
CA PHE A 173 1.49 -9.19 -4.80
C PHE A 173 0.11 -8.61 -4.54
N THR A 174 0.08 -7.45 -3.90
CA THR A 174 -1.16 -6.72 -3.60
C THR A 174 -1.13 -5.40 -4.38
N MET A 175 -1.97 -5.28 -5.39
CA MET A 175 -2.18 -4.05 -6.15
C MET A 175 -3.27 -3.24 -5.45
N LEU A 176 -2.95 -2.01 -5.07
CA LEU A 176 -3.80 -1.14 -4.26
C LEU A 176 -4.51 -0.13 -5.15
N THR A 177 -5.85 -0.20 -5.17
CA THR A 177 -6.70 0.66 -6.00
C THR A 177 -7.82 1.32 -5.17
N PRO A 178 -8.48 2.38 -5.66
CA PRO A 178 -9.65 2.95 -5.02
C PRO A 178 -10.79 1.96 -4.79
N SER A 179 -10.97 0.96 -5.67
CA SER A 179 -11.98 -0.10 -5.51
C SER A 179 -11.62 -1.15 -4.45
N GLY A 180 -10.38 -1.19 -4.00
CA GLY A 180 -9.85 -2.15 -3.04
C GLY A 180 -8.57 -2.83 -3.53
N PRO A 181 -8.00 -3.75 -2.74
CA PRO A 181 -6.83 -4.50 -3.15
C PRO A 181 -7.18 -5.55 -4.21
N HIS A 182 -6.27 -5.79 -5.15
CA HIS A 182 -6.27 -6.95 -6.03
C HIS A 182 -5.09 -7.82 -5.64
N VAL A 183 -5.29 -9.12 -5.45
CA VAL A 183 -4.29 -10.00 -4.83
C VAL A 183 -3.94 -11.16 -5.74
N GLY A 184 -2.64 -11.37 -5.96
CA GLY A 184 -2.08 -12.58 -6.54
C GLY A 184 -1.08 -13.19 -5.57
N GLN A 185 -1.19 -14.50 -5.28
CA GLN A 185 -0.22 -15.18 -4.42
C GLN A 185 -0.04 -16.63 -4.83
N GLY A 186 1.10 -17.20 -4.47
CA GLY A 186 1.40 -18.61 -4.72
C GLY A 186 2.85 -18.97 -4.42
N PRO A 187 3.22 -20.24 -4.67
CA PRO A 187 4.61 -20.67 -4.65
C PRO A 187 5.47 -19.86 -5.64
N ASP A 188 6.66 -19.48 -5.23
CA ASP A 188 7.57 -18.66 -6.04
C ASP A 188 7.88 -19.25 -7.40
N GLU A 189 8.07 -20.59 -7.48
CA GLU A 189 8.33 -21.29 -8.75
C GLU A 189 7.15 -21.15 -9.73
N VAL A 190 5.92 -21.22 -9.20
CA VAL A 190 4.71 -21.06 -10.01
C VAL A 190 4.58 -19.63 -10.50
N LEU A 191 4.73 -18.65 -9.60
CA LEU A 191 4.61 -17.24 -9.96
C LEU A 191 5.69 -16.79 -10.96
N ARG A 192 6.91 -17.32 -10.85
CA ARG A 192 8.01 -17.02 -11.80
C ARG A 192 7.79 -17.60 -13.20
N SER A 193 6.96 -18.64 -13.34
CA SER A 193 6.62 -19.24 -14.61
C SER A 193 5.28 -18.78 -15.18
N ASP A 194 4.47 -18.09 -14.38
CA ASP A 194 3.17 -17.57 -14.78
C ASP A 194 3.32 -16.31 -15.65
N ALA A 195 2.61 -16.27 -16.77
CA ALA A 195 2.75 -15.17 -17.74
C ALA A 195 2.33 -13.79 -17.17
N MET A 196 1.44 -13.78 -16.17
CA MET A 196 0.94 -12.55 -15.53
C MET A 196 1.80 -12.14 -14.32
N ALA A 197 2.22 -13.12 -13.51
CA ALA A 197 2.97 -12.87 -12.29
C ALA A 197 4.49 -12.70 -12.50
N ALA A 198 5.08 -13.37 -13.50
CA ALA A 198 6.53 -13.28 -13.75
C ALA A 198 7.02 -11.84 -13.98
N PRO A 199 6.33 -10.98 -14.76
CA PRO A 199 6.72 -9.57 -14.89
C PRO A 199 6.67 -8.78 -13.58
N LEU A 200 5.72 -9.07 -12.67
CA LEU A 200 5.67 -8.47 -11.33
C LEU A 200 6.88 -8.89 -10.50
N PHE A 201 7.20 -10.18 -10.54
CA PHE A 201 8.34 -10.74 -9.83
C PHE A 201 9.66 -10.10 -10.28
N ASP A 202 9.84 -9.95 -11.59
CA ASP A 202 11.01 -9.32 -12.19
C ASP A 202 11.13 -7.84 -11.80
N ALA A 203 10.03 -7.09 -11.89
CA ALA A 203 10.02 -5.67 -11.55
C ALA A 203 10.31 -5.45 -10.06
N ALA A 204 9.67 -6.21 -9.18
CA ALA A 204 9.92 -6.18 -7.74
C ALA A 204 11.37 -6.52 -7.40
N THR A 205 11.93 -7.56 -8.01
CA THR A 205 13.33 -7.98 -7.78
C THR A 205 14.32 -6.88 -8.18
N ARG A 206 14.14 -6.25 -9.34
CA ARG A 206 15.02 -5.16 -9.81
C ARG A 206 14.95 -3.95 -8.88
N LEU A 207 13.74 -3.57 -8.47
CA LEU A 207 13.55 -2.47 -7.53
C LEU A 207 14.18 -2.79 -6.18
N LEU A 208 13.98 -4.00 -5.65
CA LEU A 208 14.57 -4.43 -4.38
C LEU A 208 16.10 -4.36 -4.39
N VAL A 209 16.73 -4.87 -5.45
CA VAL A 209 18.20 -4.82 -5.60
C VAL A 209 18.69 -3.38 -5.58
N ALA A 210 18.05 -2.48 -6.33
CA ALA A 210 18.45 -1.08 -6.38
C ALA A 210 18.23 -0.36 -5.03
N VAL A 211 17.15 -0.65 -4.30
CA VAL A 211 16.91 -0.11 -2.95
C VAL A 211 17.93 -0.65 -1.95
N TYR A 212 18.30 -1.93 -2.05
CA TYR A 212 19.31 -2.54 -1.19
C TYR A 212 20.69 -1.93 -1.40
N GLU A 213 21.05 -1.57 -2.63
CA GLU A 213 22.32 -0.91 -2.95
C GLU A 213 22.42 0.51 -2.36
N LEU A 214 21.29 1.18 -2.12
CA LEU A 214 21.24 2.49 -1.45
C LEU A 214 21.35 2.38 0.07
N SER A 215 21.09 1.21 0.64
CA SER A 215 21.14 1.03 2.09
C SER A 215 22.56 1.13 2.59
N PRO A 216 22.82 1.87 3.69
CA PRO A 216 24.16 1.88 4.29
C PRO A 216 24.55 0.44 4.63
N ARG A 217 25.68 0.00 4.13
CA ARG A 217 26.24 -1.31 4.53
C ARG A 217 26.65 -1.24 6.00
N PRO A 218 26.33 -2.26 6.79
CA PRO A 218 26.69 -2.32 8.20
C PRO A 218 28.19 -2.26 8.42
#